data_9b88d744bce3f58e9a25123a0e7f5362
#
_entry.id   9b88d744bce3f58e9a25123a0e7f5362
#
_cell.length_a   1.000
_cell.length_b   1.000
_cell.length_c   1.000
_cell.angle_alpha   90.00
_cell.angle_beta   90.00
_cell.angle_gamma   90.00
#
_symmetry.space_group_name_H-M   'P 1'
#
loop_
_entity.id
_entity.type
_entity.pdbx_description
1 polymer ?
#
loop_
_entity_poly.entity_id
_entity_poly.type
_entity_poly.pdbx_seq_one_letter_code
_entity_poly.pdbx_strand_id
1 'polypeptide(L)'
;MCIRDRYIRYTFRDNSSLVPLQTELNQVQNYYKLQKLNTRDSSELTISADPAVSKFPVPMLCIQTFVENSFKHGRISSQPLNVHISVQLTETEEGNYLNISIQDNGTGFPDEFLQSFLQHTEDAVTGQHIGIHNLRQRLTLLYGDQAGLICMNNSSGALTEIILPIQEEPNTSSETKSSLLSNENLFSLS
;
A
#
# COMPACT_ATOMS: atom_id res chain seq x y z
N MET A 1 -13.03 -18.10 -18.81
CA MET A 1 -12.40 -17.99 -17.50
C MET A 1 -11.13 -18.82 -17.51
N CYS A 2 -9.96 -18.17 -17.62
CA CYS A 2 -8.69 -18.84 -17.93
C CYS A 2 -8.12 -19.52 -16.67
N ILE A 3 -7.52 -20.70 -16.82
CA ILE A 3 -6.86 -21.46 -15.74
C ILE A 3 -5.77 -20.61 -15.06
N ARG A 4 -5.16 -19.70 -15.82
CA ARG A 4 -4.15 -18.73 -15.38
C ARG A 4 -4.70 -17.75 -14.34
N ASP A 5 -5.94 -17.26 -14.49
CA ASP A 5 -6.59 -16.34 -13.53
C ASP A 5 -6.92 -17.04 -12.20
N ARG A 6 -7.22 -18.34 -12.24
CA ARG A 6 -7.50 -19.12 -11.04
C ARG A 6 -6.22 -19.38 -10.23
N TYR A 7 -5.09 -19.65 -10.91
CA TYR A 7 -3.81 -19.91 -10.25
C TYR A 7 -3.23 -18.66 -9.60
N ILE A 8 -3.31 -17.51 -10.29
CA ILE A 8 -2.89 -16.20 -9.75
C ILE A 8 -3.75 -15.83 -8.54
N ARG A 9 -5.06 -15.99 -8.65
CA ARG A 9 -6.00 -15.68 -7.55
C ARG A 9 -5.81 -16.57 -6.33
N TYR A 10 -5.34 -17.82 -6.50
CA TYR A 10 -5.06 -18.75 -5.40
C TYR A 10 -3.73 -18.42 -4.71
N THR A 11 -2.72 -17.98 -5.45
CA THR A 11 -1.38 -17.65 -4.91
C THR A 11 -1.40 -16.33 -4.10
N PHE A 12 -2.32 -15.39 -4.39
CA PHE A 12 -2.46 -14.12 -3.68
C PHE A 12 -3.55 -14.11 -2.57
N ARG A 13 -4.32 -15.18 -2.43
CA ARG A 13 -5.27 -15.36 -1.32
C ARG A 13 -4.61 -15.81 -0.01
N ASP A 14 -3.33 -16.12 -0.05
CA ASP A 14 -2.58 -16.37 1.17
C ASP A 14 -2.39 -15.04 1.91
N ASN A 15 -2.87 -14.94 3.15
CA ASN A 15 -2.71 -13.77 4.04
C ASN A 15 -1.24 -13.35 4.21
N SER A 16 -0.29 -14.16 3.71
CA SER A 16 1.15 -13.89 3.68
C SER A 16 1.56 -12.71 2.77
N SER A 17 0.65 -12.19 1.93
CA SER A 17 0.94 -11.03 1.07
C SER A 17 0.70 -9.67 1.73
N LEU A 18 0.07 -9.63 2.91
CA LEU A 18 -0.16 -8.41 3.69
C LEU A 18 0.82 -8.35 4.87
N VAL A 19 1.35 -7.17 5.11
CA VAL A 19 2.25 -6.90 6.25
C VAL A 19 1.76 -5.65 7.00
N PRO A 20 2.08 -5.50 8.29
CA PRO A 20 1.82 -4.25 8.98
C PRO A 20 2.47 -3.06 8.27
N LEU A 21 1.79 -1.93 8.17
CA LEU A 21 2.33 -0.69 7.57
C LEU A 21 3.71 -0.34 8.13
N GLN A 22 3.91 -0.50 9.44
CA GLN A 22 5.20 -0.25 10.07
C GLN A 22 6.33 -1.10 9.47
N THR A 23 6.03 -2.33 9.04
CA THR A 23 7.02 -3.21 8.40
C THR A 23 7.45 -2.63 7.04
N GLU A 24 6.50 -2.15 6.23
CA GLU A 24 6.80 -1.46 4.97
C GLU A 24 7.63 -0.19 5.20
N LEU A 25 7.24 0.65 6.15
CA LEU A 25 7.97 1.88 6.46
C LEU A 25 9.40 1.58 6.96
N ASN A 26 9.58 0.53 7.75
CA ASN A 26 10.92 0.11 8.20
C ASN A 26 11.78 -0.40 7.03
N GLN A 27 11.20 -1.15 6.09
CA GLN A 27 11.90 -1.62 4.89
C GLN A 27 12.35 -0.44 4.01
N VAL A 28 11.48 0.54 3.80
CA VAL A 28 11.81 1.77 3.08
C VAL A 28 12.93 2.55 3.75
N GLN A 29 12.90 2.70 5.08
CA GLN A 29 13.98 3.35 5.82
C GLN A 29 15.32 2.60 5.70
N ASN A 30 15.29 1.26 5.74
CA ASN A 30 16.49 0.45 5.56
C ASN A 30 17.04 0.56 4.13
N TYR A 31 16.17 0.54 3.12
CA TYR A 31 16.56 0.78 1.73
C TYR A 31 17.23 2.16 1.58
N TYR A 32 16.62 3.22 2.12
CA TYR A 32 17.19 4.56 2.10
C TYR A 32 18.57 4.64 2.76
N LYS A 33 18.75 4.02 3.93
CA LYS A 33 20.06 3.96 4.61
C LYS A 33 21.11 3.30 3.73
N LEU A 34 20.78 2.20 3.05
CA LEU A 34 21.69 1.53 2.13
C LEU A 34 22.03 2.40 0.91
N GLN A 35 21.05 3.12 0.36
CA GLN A 35 21.29 4.06 -0.73
C GLN A 35 22.25 5.18 -0.29
N LYS A 36 22.07 5.74 0.88
CA LYS A 36 22.99 6.78 1.44
C LYS A 36 24.43 6.29 1.63
N LEU A 37 24.62 5.01 1.98
CA LEU A 37 25.96 4.44 2.13
C LEU A 37 26.66 4.26 0.77
N ASN A 38 25.90 3.91 -0.27
CA ASN A 38 26.43 3.61 -1.60
C ASN A 38 26.65 4.87 -2.46
N THR A 39 25.92 5.92 -2.18
CA THR A 39 26.01 7.19 -2.91
C THR A 39 26.37 8.28 -1.92
N ARG A 40 27.41 9.10 -2.21
CA ARG A 40 27.71 10.31 -1.43
C ARG A 40 26.66 11.41 -1.67
N ASP A 41 25.40 11.00 -1.72
CA ASP A 41 24.27 11.78 -2.19
C ASP A 41 23.57 12.49 -1.03
N SER A 42 23.15 13.72 -1.27
CA SER A 42 22.39 14.56 -0.32
C SER A 42 20.87 14.30 -0.38
N SER A 43 20.45 13.15 -0.94
CA SER A 43 19.02 12.79 -0.97
C SER A 43 18.43 12.68 0.45
N GLU A 44 17.12 13.00 0.56
CA GLU A 44 16.38 12.95 1.82
C GLU A 44 15.11 12.10 1.67
N LEU A 45 14.78 11.37 2.75
CA LEU A 45 13.52 10.65 2.89
C LEU A 45 12.81 11.16 4.15
N THR A 46 11.61 11.67 3.98
CA THR A 46 10.73 12.09 5.07
C THR A 46 9.49 11.21 5.12
N ILE A 47 9.13 10.74 6.32
CA ILE A 47 7.94 9.91 6.54
C ILE A 47 7.07 10.60 7.58
N SER A 48 5.81 10.88 7.21
CA SER A 48 4.76 11.43 8.07
C SER A 48 3.62 10.43 8.15
N ALA A 49 3.52 9.72 9.25
CA ALA A 49 2.47 8.73 9.50
C ALA A 49 2.03 8.80 10.96
N ASP A 50 0.71 8.75 11.20
CA ASP A 50 0.19 8.64 12.55
C ASP A 50 0.59 7.25 13.12
N PRO A 51 1.13 7.17 14.35
CA PRO A 51 1.40 5.90 15.02
C PRO A 51 0.19 4.96 15.10
N ALA A 52 -1.02 5.49 15.14
CA ALA A 52 -2.25 4.72 15.18
C ALA A 52 -2.43 3.82 13.95
N VAL A 53 -1.91 4.22 12.78
CA VAL A 53 -2.02 3.44 11.53
C VAL A 53 -0.92 2.38 11.36
N SER A 54 0.03 2.30 12.27
CA SER A 54 1.23 1.44 12.17
C SER A 54 0.94 -0.05 11.95
N LYS A 55 -0.18 -0.53 12.50
CA LYS A 55 -0.59 -1.95 12.44
C LYS A 55 -1.50 -2.29 11.26
N PHE A 56 -1.96 -1.30 10.48
CA PHE A 56 -2.83 -1.57 9.34
C PHE A 56 -2.14 -2.52 8.34
N PRO A 57 -2.87 -3.56 7.89
CA PRO A 57 -2.34 -4.48 6.91
C PRO A 57 -2.28 -3.79 5.53
N VAL A 58 -1.09 -3.78 4.93
CA VAL A 58 -0.86 -3.25 3.59
C VAL A 58 -0.18 -4.30 2.72
N PRO A 59 -0.37 -4.27 1.40
CA PRO A 59 0.33 -5.18 0.50
C PRO A 59 1.86 -5.00 0.61
N MET A 60 2.57 -6.12 0.75
CA MET A 60 4.04 -6.10 0.82
C MET A 60 4.65 -5.40 -0.40
N LEU A 61 5.67 -4.57 -0.19
CA LEU A 61 6.40 -3.78 -1.20
C LEU A 61 5.55 -2.70 -1.90
N CYS A 62 4.37 -2.34 -1.35
CA CYS A 62 3.53 -1.34 -1.98
C CYS A 62 4.16 0.06 -1.93
N ILE A 63 4.82 0.43 -0.84
CA ILE A 63 5.51 1.71 -0.69
C ILE A 63 6.92 1.61 -1.27
N GLN A 64 7.64 0.55 -0.97
CA GLN A 64 9.03 0.37 -1.40
C GLN A 64 9.18 0.46 -2.92
N THR A 65 8.24 -0.09 -3.70
CA THR A 65 8.25 -0.04 -5.17
C THR A 65 8.41 1.38 -5.70
N PHE A 66 7.69 2.35 -5.14
CA PHE A 66 7.74 3.75 -5.59
C PHE A 66 8.98 4.46 -5.09
N VAL A 67 9.38 4.22 -3.85
CA VAL A 67 10.62 4.78 -3.31
C VAL A 67 11.82 4.30 -4.12
N GLU A 68 11.87 3.01 -4.49
CA GLU A 68 12.92 2.50 -5.38
C GLU A 68 12.90 3.18 -6.75
N ASN A 69 11.72 3.42 -7.33
CA ASN A 69 11.59 4.12 -8.60
C ASN A 69 12.12 5.55 -8.50
N SER A 70 11.77 6.30 -7.45
CA SER A 70 12.29 7.64 -7.21
C SER A 70 13.82 7.65 -7.14
N PHE A 71 14.44 6.72 -6.40
CA PHE A 71 15.91 6.63 -6.30
C PHE A 71 16.60 6.17 -7.57
N LYS A 72 15.96 5.33 -8.39
CA LYS A 72 16.54 4.81 -9.65
C LYS A 72 16.38 5.78 -10.82
N HIS A 73 15.24 6.47 -10.90
CA HIS A 73 14.80 7.20 -12.07
C HIS A 73 14.51 8.68 -11.82
N GLY A 74 14.22 9.08 -10.57
CA GLY A 74 13.83 10.44 -10.23
C GLY A 74 14.97 11.45 -10.15
N ARG A 75 16.23 11.03 -10.20
CA ARG A 75 17.38 11.90 -9.94
C ARG A 75 17.57 12.96 -11.01
N ILE A 76 17.71 14.22 -10.57
CA ILE A 76 18.09 15.36 -11.37
C ILE A 76 19.49 15.79 -10.92
N SER A 77 20.44 15.92 -11.86
CA SER A 77 21.85 16.22 -11.54
C SER A 77 22.07 17.54 -10.82
N SER A 78 21.11 18.47 -10.89
CA SER A 78 21.23 19.83 -10.35
C SER A 78 20.72 19.99 -8.93
N GLN A 79 20.02 18.98 -8.37
CA GLN A 79 19.42 19.11 -7.03
C GLN A 79 19.36 17.77 -6.29
N PRO A 80 19.37 17.79 -4.93
CA PRO A 80 19.14 16.61 -4.12
C PRO A 80 17.75 16.02 -4.37
N LEU A 81 17.68 14.69 -4.41
CA LEU A 81 16.39 14.00 -4.46
C LEU A 81 15.76 13.99 -3.07
N ASN A 82 14.55 14.51 -2.95
CA ASN A 82 13.73 14.46 -1.75
C ASN A 82 12.51 13.59 -2.00
N VAL A 83 12.31 12.58 -1.15
CA VAL A 83 11.14 11.71 -1.20
C VAL A 83 10.34 11.91 0.08
N HIS A 84 9.06 12.23 -0.06
CA HIS A 84 8.14 12.41 1.05
C HIS A 84 7.04 11.35 1.02
N ILE A 85 6.85 10.66 2.14
CA ILE A 85 5.77 9.68 2.33
C ILE A 85 4.83 10.24 3.39
N SER A 86 3.55 10.33 3.06
CA SER A 86 2.47 10.72 3.97
C SER A 86 1.44 9.61 4.06
N VAL A 87 1.03 9.26 5.28
CA VAL A 87 0.00 8.25 5.51
C VAL A 87 -1.09 8.84 6.39
N GLN A 88 -2.33 8.81 5.91
CA GLN A 88 -3.49 9.38 6.57
C GLN A 88 -4.70 8.45 6.51
N LEU A 89 -5.53 8.51 7.56
CA LEU A 89 -6.86 7.94 7.55
C LEU A 89 -7.82 8.95 6.92
N THR A 90 -8.70 8.46 6.06
CA THR A 90 -9.79 9.25 5.49
C THR A 90 -11.10 8.52 5.75
N GLU A 91 -12.04 9.21 6.37
CA GLU A 91 -13.40 8.74 6.59
C GLU A 91 -14.28 9.30 5.49
N THR A 92 -15.05 8.44 4.83
CA THR A 92 -16.02 8.80 3.80
C THR A 92 -17.36 8.15 4.09
N GLU A 93 -18.41 8.56 3.37
CA GLU A 93 -19.72 7.90 3.45
C GLU A 93 -19.68 6.42 2.99
N GLU A 94 -18.70 6.06 2.16
CA GLU A 94 -18.51 4.71 1.61
C GLU A 94 -17.63 3.81 2.50
N GLY A 95 -16.99 4.39 3.54
CA GLY A 95 -16.13 3.68 4.48
C GLY A 95 -14.86 4.43 4.83
N ASN A 96 -14.01 3.74 5.58
CA ASN A 96 -12.73 4.27 6.03
C ASN A 96 -11.61 3.76 5.12
N TYR A 97 -10.69 4.67 4.76
CA TYR A 97 -9.59 4.38 3.85
C TYR A 97 -8.25 4.81 4.44
N LEU A 98 -7.22 4.02 4.17
CA LEU A 98 -5.84 4.40 4.40
C LEU A 98 -5.29 4.99 3.11
N ASN A 99 -4.96 6.28 3.12
CA ASN A 99 -4.34 6.99 2.02
C ASN A 99 -2.82 7.06 2.26
N ILE A 100 -2.05 6.53 1.31
CA ILE A 100 -0.59 6.58 1.31
C ILE A 100 -0.16 7.41 0.11
N SER A 101 0.42 8.58 0.35
CA SER A 101 0.96 9.47 -0.67
C SER A 101 2.47 9.38 -0.68
N ILE A 102 3.06 9.20 -1.85
CA ILE A 102 4.51 9.15 -2.06
C ILE A 102 4.84 10.18 -3.13
N GLN A 103 5.58 11.20 -2.75
CA GLN A 103 5.96 12.31 -3.63
C GLN A 103 7.48 12.45 -3.68
N ASP A 104 8.01 12.70 -4.87
CA ASP A 104 9.40 13.10 -5.03
C ASP A 104 9.52 14.46 -5.76
N ASN A 105 10.72 15.02 -5.76
CA ASN A 105 11.08 16.23 -6.51
C ASN A 105 11.93 15.89 -7.74
N GLY A 106 11.76 14.71 -8.29
CA GLY A 106 12.56 14.18 -9.40
C GLY A 106 12.01 14.54 -10.78
N THR A 107 12.41 13.74 -11.77
CA THR A 107 12.02 13.94 -13.18
C THR A 107 10.55 13.63 -13.46
N GLY A 108 9.84 13.00 -12.53
CA GLY A 108 8.48 12.50 -12.74
C GLY A 108 8.45 11.17 -13.50
N PHE A 109 7.23 10.70 -13.75
CA PHE A 109 6.98 9.54 -14.60
C PHE A 109 7.06 9.93 -16.08
N PRO A 110 7.58 9.06 -16.97
CA PRO A 110 7.50 9.27 -18.41
C PRO A 110 6.04 9.38 -18.88
N ASP A 111 5.77 10.25 -19.86
CA ASP A 111 4.42 10.43 -20.41
C ASP A 111 3.85 9.14 -21.01
N GLU A 112 4.70 8.34 -21.67
CA GLU A 112 4.31 7.04 -22.21
C GLU A 112 3.83 6.07 -21.13
N PHE A 113 4.51 6.08 -19.97
CA PHE A 113 4.07 5.29 -18.82
C PHE A 113 2.71 5.77 -18.29
N LEU A 114 2.52 7.08 -18.09
CA LEU A 114 1.26 7.62 -17.59
C LEU A 114 0.10 7.33 -18.54
N GLN A 115 0.30 7.44 -19.84
CA GLN A 115 -0.72 7.11 -20.84
C GLN A 115 -1.10 5.62 -20.80
N SER A 116 -0.11 4.71 -20.80
CA SER A 116 -0.37 3.27 -20.72
C SER A 116 -1.00 2.85 -19.40
N PHE A 117 -0.60 3.50 -18.31
CA PHE A 117 -1.16 3.26 -16.98
C PHE A 117 -2.64 3.66 -16.92
N LEU A 118 -3.02 4.80 -17.48
CA LEU A 118 -4.41 5.26 -17.56
C LEU A 118 -5.29 4.39 -18.46
N GLN A 119 -4.73 3.94 -19.60
CA GLN A 119 -5.48 3.12 -20.57
C GLN A 119 -5.58 1.64 -20.19
N HIS A 120 -4.97 1.22 -19.09
CA HIS A 120 -4.93 -0.20 -18.65
C HIS A 120 -4.33 -1.13 -19.72
N THR A 121 -3.50 -0.62 -20.61
CA THR A 121 -2.87 -1.40 -21.68
C THR A 121 -1.63 -2.11 -21.13
N GLU A 122 -1.63 -3.46 -21.23
CA GLU A 122 -0.48 -4.28 -20.80
C GLU A 122 0.69 -4.26 -21.80
N ASP A 123 0.46 -3.77 -23.01
CA ASP A 123 1.39 -3.88 -24.15
C ASP A 123 2.63 -2.98 -24.04
N ALA A 124 2.66 -2.02 -23.11
CA ALA A 124 3.79 -1.10 -22.91
C ALA A 124 4.68 -1.48 -21.71
N VAL A 125 4.65 -2.72 -21.22
CA VAL A 125 5.53 -3.17 -20.13
C VAL A 125 6.94 -3.42 -20.66
N THR A 126 7.59 -2.35 -21.11
CA THR A 126 9.05 -2.35 -21.23
C THR A 126 9.61 -2.34 -19.81
N GLY A 127 10.33 -3.36 -19.43
CA GLY A 127 11.00 -3.71 -18.17
C GLY A 127 11.10 -2.72 -16.98
N GLN A 128 10.83 -1.44 -17.15
CA GLN A 128 11.11 -0.38 -16.18
C GLN A 128 10.01 -0.16 -15.12
N HIS A 129 8.74 -0.54 -15.37
CA HIS A 129 7.63 -0.28 -14.45
C HIS A 129 6.82 -1.52 -14.07
N ILE A 130 7.41 -2.72 -14.25
CA ILE A 130 6.78 -4.01 -13.94
C ILE A 130 6.26 -4.05 -12.49
N GLY A 131 7.02 -3.48 -11.54
CA GLY A 131 6.62 -3.45 -10.13
C GLY A 131 5.31 -2.69 -9.88
N ILE A 132 5.08 -1.58 -10.59
CA ILE A 132 3.85 -0.78 -10.45
C ILE A 132 2.65 -1.53 -11.04
N HIS A 133 2.81 -2.14 -12.22
CA HIS A 133 1.74 -2.95 -12.82
C HIS A 133 1.38 -4.16 -11.95
N ASN A 134 2.38 -4.87 -11.43
CA ASN A 134 2.17 -5.98 -10.51
C ASN A 134 1.44 -5.53 -9.23
N LEU A 135 1.79 -4.37 -8.69
CA LEU A 135 1.10 -3.82 -7.52
C LEU A 135 -0.37 -3.52 -7.86
N ARG A 136 -0.65 -2.86 -8.99
CA ARG A 136 -2.03 -2.57 -9.43
C ARG A 136 -2.86 -3.86 -9.55
N GLN A 137 -2.34 -4.87 -10.25
CA GLN A 137 -3.02 -6.17 -10.37
C GLN A 137 -3.30 -6.80 -9.00
N ARG A 138 -2.32 -6.72 -8.09
CA ARG A 138 -2.46 -7.25 -6.74
C ARG A 138 -3.52 -6.48 -5.93
N LEU A 139 -3.57 -5.15 -6.02
CA LEU A 139 -4.62 -4.35 -5.39
C LEU A 139 -6.01 -4.73 -5.89
N THR A 140 -6.17 -4.86 -7.21
CA THR A 140 -7.43 -5.32 -7.81
C THR A 140 -7.83 -6.72 -7.33
N LEU A 141 -6.86 -7.64 -7.18
CA LEU A 141 -7.15 -9.00 -6.70
C LEU A 141 -7.54 -9.04 -5.21
N LEU A 142 -6.93 -8.19 -4.38
CA LEU A 142 -7.18 -8.16 -2.92
C LEU A 142 -8.46 -7.40 -2.57
N TYR A 143 -8.71 -6.27 -3.23
CA TYR A 143 -9.73 -5.31 -2.81
C TYR A 143 -10.78 -5.00 -3.88
N GLY A 144 -10.60 -5.52 -5.11
CA GLY A 144 -11.48 -5.15 -6.25
C GLY A 144 -11.39 -3.67 -6.57
N ASP A 145 -12.55 -3.06 -6.80
CA ASP A 145 -12.67 -1.62 -7.12
C ASP A 145 -12.60 -0.71 -5.89
N GLN A 146 -12.47 -1.28 -4.69
CA GLN A 146 -12.39 -0.51 -3.45
C GLN A 146 -10.99 0.08 -3.21
N ALA A 147 -9.94 -0.49 -3.81
CA ALA A 147 -8.59 0.07 -3.74
C ALA A 147 -8.28 0.93 -4.95
N GLY A 148 -7.52 2.01 -4.72
CA GLY A 148 -7.04 2.91 -5.76
C GLY A 148 -5.52 2.94 -5.85
N LEU A 149 -5.01 3.10 -7.07
CA LEU A 149 -3.62 3.43 -7.34
C LEU A 149 -3.58 4.52 -8.41
N ILE A 150 -3.06 5.67 -8.04
CA ILE A 150 -2.96 6.85 -8.89
C ILE A 150 -1.49 7.20 -9.06
N CYS A 151 -1.04 7.36 -10.29
CA CYS A 151 0.29 7.84 -10.63
C CYS A 151 0.13 9.10 -11.49
N MET A 152 0.79 10.19 -11.09
CA MET A 152 0.74 11.46 -11.83
C MET A 152 2.04 12.24 -11.63
N ASN A 153 2.23 13.24 -12.45
CA ASN A 153 3.26 14.27 -12.27
C ASN A 153 2.61 15.56 -11.77
N ASN A 154 3.28 16.24 -10.86
CA ASN A 154 2.94 17.59 -10.43
C ASN A 154 4.09 18.56 -10.70
N SER A 155 3.98 19.80 -10.24
CA SER A 155 5.02 20.82 -10.45
C SER A 155 6.37 20.49 -9.78
N SER A 156 6.41 19.52 -8.89
CA SER A 156 7.61 19.13 -8.14
C SER A 156 8.29 17.88 -8.71
N GLY A 157 7.52 16.90 -9.21
CA GLY A 157 8.03 15.61 -9.68
C GLY A 157 6.93 14.57 -9.75
N ALA A 158 7.23 13.30 -9.39
CA ALA A 158 6.26 12.23 -9.35
C ALA A 158 5.41 12.28 -8.07
N LEU A 159 4.13 12.00 -8.22
CA LEU A 159 3.18 11.78 -7.13
C LEU A 159 2.46 10.45 -7.35
N THR A 160 2.47 9.63 -6.31
CA THR A 160 1.70 8.37 -6.27
C THR A 160 0.77 8.40 -5.06
N GLU A 161 -0.47 7.98 -5.27
CA GLU A 161 -1.43 7.77 -4.20
C GLU A 161 -1.93 6.33 -4.21
N ILE A 162 -1.86 5.68 -3.06
CA ILE A 162 -2.38 4.33 -2.82
C ILE A 162 -3.53 4.47 -1.83
N ILE A 163 -4.72 4.04 -2.22
CA ILE A 163 -5.94 4.11 -1.44
C ILE A 163 -6.34 2.68 -1.08
N LEU A 164 -6.36 2.35 0.21
CA LEU A 164 -6.69 1.02 0.70
C LEU A 164 -7.93 1.07 1.59
N PRO A 165 -8.95 0.25 1.35
CA PRO A 165 -10.10 0.17 2.23
C PRO A 165 -9.70 -0.44 3.57
N ILE A 166 -10.19 0.13 4.66
CA ILE A 166 -10.02 -0.42 6.01
C ILE A 166 -11.18 -1.38 6.24
N GLN A 167 -10.89 -2.66 6.29
CA GLN A 167 -11.87 -3.66 6.69
C GLN A 167 -11.96 -3.61 8.22
N GLU A 168 -13.10 -3.18 8.76
CA GLU A 168 -13.39 -3.37 10.17
C GLU A 168 -13.50 -4.88 10.42
N GLU A 169 -12.68 -5.41 11.32
CA GLU A 169 -12.88 -6.78 11.80
C GLU A 169 -14.30 -6.86 12.38
N PRO A 170 -15.11 -7.87 12.01
CA PRO A 170 -16.42 -8.04 12.63
C PRO A 170 -16.22 -8.17 14.13
N ASN A 171 -16.80 -7.23 14.87
CA ASN A 171 -16.70 -7.10 16.31
C ASN A 171 -17.25 -8.39 17.00
N THR A 172 -16.36 -9.33 17.31
CA THR A 172 -16.67 -10.59 18.01
C THR A 172 -16.93 -10.35 19.52
N SER A 173 -17.67 -9.30 19.86
CA SER A 173 -17.99 -8.94 21.26
C SER A 173 -19.48 -8.88 21.58
N SER A 174 -20.32 -9.78 20.99
CA SER A 174 -21.74 -9.85 21.37
C SER A 174 -22.33 -11.25 21.58
N GLU A 175 -21.50 -12.31 21.72
CA GLU A 175 -22.03 -13.64 22.06
C GLU A 175 -21.35 -14.29 23.27
N THR A 176 -21.35 -13.63 24.44
CA THR A 176 -21.00 -14.31 25.70
C THR A 176 -21.76 -13.76 26.90
N LYS A 177 -23.03 -13.39 26.73
CA LYS A 177 -23.89 -13.01 27.86
C LYS A 177 -25.26 -13.70 27.90
N SER A 178 -25.52 -14.72 27.08
CA SER A 178 -26.83 -15.41 27.12
C SER A 178 -26.79 -16.86 27.59
N SER A 179 -25.65 -17.43 27.96
CA SER A 179 -25.57 -18.84 28.40
C SER A 179 -25.27 -19.05 29.90
N LEU A 180 -25.28 -18.00 30.72
CA LEU A 180 -25.02 -18.13 32.18
C LEU A 180 -26.25 -17.87 33.08
N LEU A 181 -27.46 -17.75 32.51
CA LEU A 181 -28.68 -17.57 33.32
C LEU A 181 -29.71 -18.73 33.26
N SER A 182 -29.30 -19.94 32.89
CA SER A 182 -30.23 -21.09 32.80
C SER A 182 -29.86 -22.32 33.66
N ASN A 183 -29.00 -22.22 34.66
CA ASN A 183 -28.67 -23.36 35.53
C ASN A 183 -28.67 -23.05 37.04
N GLU A 184 -29.60 -22.23 37.52
CA GLU A 184 -29.91 -22.18 38.94
C GLU A 184 -31.42 -22.34 39.16
N ASN A 185 -31.93 -23.56 38.98
CA ASN A 185 -33.22 -23.99 39.59
C ASN A 185 -33.44 -25.49 39.35
N LEU A 186 -32.71 -26.31 40.08
CA LEU A 186 -33.07 -27.73 40.22
C LEU A 186 -32.28 -28.38 41.38
N PHE A 187 -32.50 -27.91 42.61
CA PHE A 187 -32.28 -28.71 43.84
C PHE A 187 -32.96 -28.03 45.01
N SER A 188 -34.29 -28.22 45.11
CA SER A 188 -34.96 -28.22 46.41
C SER A 188 -36.25 -29.04 46.23
N LEU A 189 -36.25 -30.26 46.76
CA LEU A 189 -37.38 -31.01 47.30
C LEU A 189 -37.01 -32.49 47.35
N SER A 190 -36.53 -32.92 48.47
CA SER A 190 -36.96 -34.09 49.30
C SER A 190 -35.90 -34.40 50.33
#